data_4cd1e78e4eaa185fce8a96bb48e0a4f9
#
_entry.id   4cd1e78e4eaa185fce8a96bb48e0a4f9
#
_cell.length_a   1.000
_cell.length_b   1.000
_cell.length_c   1.000
_cell.angle_alpha   90.00
_cell.angle_beta   90.00
_cell.angle_gamma   90.00
#
_symmetry.space_group_name_H-M   'P 1'
#
loop_
_entity.id
_entity.type
_entity.pdbx_description
1 polymer ?
#
loop_
_entity_poly.entity_id
_entity_poly.type
_entity_poly.pdbx_seq_one_letter_code
_entity_poly.pdbx_strand_id
1 'polypeptide(L)'
;MSAVQPFSEKLSAKFNDMREVLRPAERLRQQAHALGGHLGKGDSVLDVGCGTGYLSAYLQQMYGISPSGIDVKDARRTEIPFREFNRTSIPFPDRAFDHVVLSEVLHHSHDPVALIKQCYRVARRSIIVFEDMPDGRLGKGILFLHVQAFARYYRYPFRPATIGSYRSALNWLGDNSSCVLQAGQPPEWLSAYPRELFVYELAESAQR
;
A
#
# COMPACT_ATOMS: atom_id res chain seq x y z
N MET A 1 8.90 -6.18 35.69
CA MET A 1 10.15 -5.68 35.10
C MET A 1 9.85 -5.21 33.69
N SER A 2 9.75 -3.89 33.48
CA SER A 2 9.47 -3.29 32.16
C SER A 2 10.74 -3.40 31.32
N ALA A 3 10.65 -4.11 30.18
CA ALA A 3 11.77 -4.20 29.24
C ALA A 3 12.03 -2.81 28.64
N VAL A 4 13.23 -2.28 28.89
CA VAL A 4 13.69 -1.02 28.30
C VAL A 4 13.85 -1.24 26.79
N GLN A 5 13.03 -0.58 25.99
CA GLN A 5 13.15 -0.63 24.53
C GLN A 5 14.50 -0.06 24.08
N PRO A 6 15.21 -0.71 23.14
CA PRO A 6 16.50 -0.22 22.66
C PRO A 6 16.36 1.17 22.00
N PHE A 7 17.40 1.98 22.12
CA PHE A 7 17.44 3.37 21.61
C PHE A 7 17.07 3.49 20.11
N SER A 8 17.43 2.48 19.31
CA SER A 8 17.09 2.39 17.88
C SER A 8 15.59 2.25 17.62
N GLU A 9 14.84 1.57 18.51
CA GLU A 9 13.38 1.43 18.41
C GLU A 9 12.68 2.75 18.74
N LYS A 10 13.17 3.48 19.74
CA LYS A 10 12.64 4.81 20.11
C LYS A 10 12.87 5.83 18.99
N LEU A 11 14.03 5.77 18.31
CA LEU A 11 14.35 6.67 17.21
C LEU A 11 13.48 6.37 15.98
N SER A 12 13.29 5.10 15.64
CA SER A 12 12.44 4.64 14.55
C SER A 12 10.96 4.95 14.78
N ALA A 13 10.47 4.72 16.01
CA ALA A 13 9.10 5.10 16.40
C ALA A 13 8.91 6.63 16.31
N LYS A 14 9.91 7.41 16.73
CA LYS A 14 9.87 8.87 16.68
C LYS A 14 9.93 9.42 15.24
N PHE A 15 10.63 8.75 14.32
CA PHE A 15 10.64 9.10 12.90
C PHE A 15 9.31 8.79 12.21
N ASN A 16 8.68 7.67 12.54
CA ASN A 16 7.34 7.35 12.04
C ASN A 16 6.26 8.23 12.69
N ASP A 17 6.35 8.49 14.00
CA ASP A 17 5.51 9.47 14.69
C ASP A 17 5.71 10.88 14.13
N MET A 18 6.93 11.27 13.74
CA MET A 18 7.18 12.59 13.14
C MET A 18 6.57 12.72 11.74
N ARG A 19 6.59 11.66 10.92
CA ARG A 19 5.87 11.65 9.63
C ARG A 19 4.35 11.71 9.83
N GLU A 20 3.84 11.00 10.82
CA GLU A 20 2.43 11.07 11.24
C GLU A 20 2.10 12.39 11.95
N VAL A 21 3.04 12.95 12.73
CA VAL A 21 2.83 14.19 13.51
C VAL A 21 2.95 15.46 12.66
N LEU A 22 3.80 15.48 11.63
CA LEU A 22 4.02 16.71 10.86
C LEU A 22 2.95 17.01 9.81
N ARG A 23 2.25 16.02 9.23
CA ARG A 23 1.08 16.21 8.32
C ARG A 23 0.23 14.94 8.08
N PRO A 24 -0.30 14.27 9.09
CA PRO A 24 -1.06 13.04 8.85
C PRO A 24 -2.36 13.32 8.08
N ALA A 25 -3.04 14.41 8.40
CA ALA A 25 -4.32 14.74 7.80
C ALA A 25 -4.21 15.14 6.32
N GLU A 26 -3.19 15.87 5.94
CA GLU A 26 -3.03 16.36 4.57
C GLU A 26 -2.60 15.23 3.63
N ARG A 27 -1.60 14.43 4.04
CA ARG A 27 -1.15 13.26 3.28
C ARG A 27 -2.28 12.26 3.09
N LEU A 28 -3.01 11.95 4.16
CA LEU A 28 -4.16 11.06 4.12
C LEU A 28 -5.24 11.57 3.17
N ARG A 29 -5.54 12.87 3.18
CA ARG A 29 -6.51 13.49 2.27
C ARG A 29 -6.07 13.38 0.82
N GLN A 30 -4.79 13.64 0.52
CA GLN A 30 -4.26 13.54 -0.84
C GLN A 30 -4.32 12.11 -1.35
N GLN A 31 -3.89 11.13 -0.54
CA GLN A 31 -4.01 9.71 -0.88
C GLN A 31 -5.47 9.31 -1.10
N ALA A 32 -6.34 9.65 -0.16
CA ALA A 32 -7.75 9.32 -0.27
C ALA A 32 -8.43 10.00 -1.46
N HIS A 33 -8.03 11.23 -1.80
CA HIS A 33 -8.56 11.94 -2.96
C HIS A 33 -8.11 11.29 -4.27
N ALA A 34 -6.83 10.90 -4.35
CA ALA A 34 -6.30 10.21 -5.51
C ALA A 34 -6.99 8.84 -5.73
N LEU A 35 -7.18 8.07 -4.66
CA LEU A 35 -7.80 6.75 -4.71
C LEU A 35 -9.32 6.82 -4.89
N GLY A 36 -9.98 7.74 -4.18
CA GLY A 36 -11.43 7.81 -4.04
C GLY A 36 -12.16 8.12 -5.35
N GLY A 37 -11.51 8.81 -6.29
CA GLY A 37 -12.07 9.07 -7.63
C GLY A 37 -12.36 7.81 -8.46
N HIS A 38 -11.82 6.66 -8.04
CA HIS A 38 -11.96 5.37 -8.72
C HIS A 38 -12.83 4.37 -7.94
N LEU A 39 -13.43 4.80 -6.82
CA LEU A 39 -14.23 3.97 -5.92
C LEU A 39 -15.67 4.47 -5.88
N GLY A 40 -16.62 3.56 -5.92
CA GLY A 40 -18.05 3.84 -5.84
C GLY A 40 -18.63 3.59 -4.44
N LYS A 41 -19.75 4.24 -4.14
CA LYS A 41 -20.47 4.01 -2.90
C LYS A 41 -20.96 2.55 -2.84
N GLY A 42 -20.63 1.87 -1.73
CA GLY A 42 -20.98 0.46 -1.49
C GLY A 42 -19.97 -0.54 -2.06
N ASP A 43 -18.97 -0.10 -2.84
CA ASP A 43 -17.94 -1.00 -3.34
C ASP A 43 -17.17 -1.66 -2.19
N SER A 44 -16.96 -2.96 -2.30
CA SER A 44 -16.11 -3.72 -1.40
C SER A 44 -14.64 -3.52 -1.76
N VAL A 45 -13.84 -3.04 -0.79
CA VAL A 45 -12.44 -2.65 -1.02
C VAL A 45 -11.53 -3.38 -0.05
N LEU A 46 -10.53 -4.10 -0.58
CA LEU A 46 -9.44 -4.67 0.22
C LEU A 46 -8.26 -3.72 0.25
N ASP A 47 -7.88 -3.25 1.42
CA ASP A 47 -6.67 -2.46 1.67
C ASP A 47 -5.53 -3.40 2.09
N VAL A 48 -4.58 -3.59 1.20
CA VAL A 48 -3.41 -4.47 1.40
C VAL A 48 -2.27 -3.67 1.98
N GLY A 49 -1.80 -4.07 3.18
CA GLY A 49 -0.84 -3.30 3.95
C GLY A 49 -1.50 -2.09 4.61
N CYS A 50 -2.69 -2.27 5.20
CA CYS A 50 -3.54 -1.19 5.72
C CYS A 50 -2.94 -0.42 6.90
N GLY A 51 -1.85 -0.90 7.52
CA GLY A 51 -1.17 -0.24 8.63
C GLY A 51 -2.13 0.14 9.77
N THR A 52 -2.24 1.45 10.01
CA THR A 52 -3.13 1.98 11.07
C THR A 52 -4.63 1.97 10.70
N GLY A 53 -4.97 1.70 9.44
CA GLY A 53 -6.34 1.66 8.94
C GLY A 53 -6.97 3.04 8.69
N TYR A 54 -6.25 4.14 8.91
CA TYR A 54 -6.81 5.48 8.74
C TYR A 54 -7.22 5.78 7.30
N LEU A 55 -6.46 5.32 6.30
CA LEU A 55 -6.80 5.52 4.89
C LEU A 55 -8.14 4.87 4.56
N SER A 56 -8.30 3.60 4.91
CA SER A 56 -9.55 2.85 4.71
C SER A 56 -10.74 3.47 5.43
N ALA A 57 -10.56 3.88 6.69
CA ALA A 57 -11.63 4.53 7.45
C ALA A 57 -12.03 5.88 6.84
N TYR A 58 -11.05 6.64 6.35
CA TYR A 58 -11.31 7.91 5.69
C TYR A 58 -12.02 7.72 4.34
N LEU A 59 -11.60 6.75 3.53
CA LEU A 59 -12.26 6.38 2.28
C LEU A 59 -13.71 5.92 2.54
N GLN A 60 -13.95 5.13 3.58
CA GLN A 60 -15.30 4.76 4.01
C GLN A 60 -16.16 5.98 4.34
N GLN A 61 -15.62 6.91 5.11
CA GLN A 61 -16.34 8.12 5.51
C GLN A 61 -16.66 9.03 4.33
N MET A 62 -15.72 9.21 3.41
CA MET A 62 -15.84 10.17 2.31
C MET A 62 -16.56 9.62 1.09
N TYR A 63 -16.36 8.35 0.77
CA TYR A 63 -16.86 7.73 -0.48
C TYR A 63 -17.88 6.63 -0.23
N GLY A 64 -18.12 6.25 1.04
CA GLY A 64 -19.13 5.25 1.40
C GLY A 64 -18.79 3.85 0.96
N ILE A 65 -17.50 3.51 0.82
CA ILE A 65 -17.04 2.15 0.52
C ILE A 65 -17.21 1.20 1.71
N SER A 66 -17.08 -0.10 1.46
CA SER A 66 -17.04 -1.16 2.46
C SER A 66 -15.62 -1.74 2.56
N PRO A 67 -14.74 -1.17 3.41
CA PRO A 67 -13.34 -1.58 3.46
C PRO A 67 -13.13 -2.82 4.29
N SER A 68 -12.08 -3.58 3.95
CA SER A 68 -11.43 -4.59 4.79
C SER A 68 -9.92 -4.42 4.68
N GLY A 69 -9.21 -4.49 5.79
CA GLY A 69 -7.75 -4.36 5.81
C GLY A 69 -7.04 -5.70 6.00
N ILE A 70 -5.88 -5.86 5.38
CA ILE A 70 -4.91 -6.89 5.74
C ILE A 70 -3.53 -6.28 5.95
N ASP A 71 -2.79 -6.82 6.91
CA ASP A 71 -1.39 -6.48 7.13
C ASP A 71 -0.67 -7.66 7.80
N VAL A 72 0.65 -7.62 7.85
CA VAL A 72 1.49 -8.63 8.51
C VAL A 72 1.40 -8.60 10.03
N LYS A 73 0.83 -7.54 10.57
CA LYS A 73 0.62 -7.31 12.01
C LYS A 73 -0.56 -6.37 12.19
N ASP A 74 -1.41 -6.64 13.15
CA ASP A 74 -2.46 -5.69 13.52
C ASP A 74 -1.87 -4.45 14.21
N ALA A 75 -1.83 -3.36 13.47
CA ALA A 75 -1.40 -2.04 13.96
C ALA A 75 -2.54 -1.01 13.87
N ARG A 76 -3.79 -1.47 13.64
CA ARG A 76 -4.94 -0.58 13.45
C ARG A 76 -5.19 0.32 14.67
N ARG A 77 -5.66 1.50 14.33
CA ARG A 77 -6.21 2.50 15.27
C ARG A 77 -7.64 2.88 14.87
N THR A 78 -8.29 2.02 14.06
CA THR A 78 -9.65 2.20 13.51
C THR A 78 -10.41 0.87 13.57
N GLU A 79 -11.72 0.93 13.47
CA GLU A 79 -12.61 -0.23 13.59
C GLU A 79 -12.89 -0.92 12.23
N ILE A 80 -12.05 -0.74 11.23
CA ILE A 80 -12.23 -1.48 9.96
C ILE A 80 -12.06 -2.99 10.18
N PRO A 81 -12.79 -3.86 9.47
CA PRO A 81 -12.53 -5.29 9.44
C PRO A 81 -11.09 -5.59 9.06
N PHE A 82 -10.47 -6.59 9.72
CA PHE A 82 -9.07 -6.89 9.52
C PHE A 82 -8.76 -8.38 9.59
N ARG A 83 -7.77 -8.81 8.83
CA ARG A 83 -7.12 -10.13 8.96
C ARG A 83 -5.61 -10.00 8.86
N GLU A 84 -4.89 -10.73 9.71
CA GLU A 84 -3.44 -10.89 9.54
C GLU A 84 -3.13 -11.67 8.26
N PHE A 85 -2.04 -11.31 7.62
CA PHE A 85 -1.62 -11.81 6.33
C PHE A 85 -0.16 -12.27 6.38
N ASN A 86 0.09 -13.49 5.95
CA ASN A 86 1.41 -14.13 6.04
C ASN A 86 2.38 -13.78 4.89
N ARG A 87 2.07 -12.76 4.08
CA ARG A 87 2.80 -12.29 2.89
C ARG A 87 2.77 -13.23 1.67
N THR A 88 2.25 -14.44 1.81
CA THR A 88 2.23 -15.44 0.72
C THR A 88 0.85 -15.61 0.11
N SER A 89 -0.18 -15.65 0.93
CA SER A 89 -1.55 -15.91 0.47
C SER A 89 -2.51 -14.95 1.14
N ILE A 90 -3.24 -14.19 0.34
CA ILE A 90 -4.32 -13.32 0.81
C ILE A 90 -5.49 -14.20 1.29
N PRO A 91 -5.93 -14.07 2.57
CA PRO A 91 -6.86 -15.00 3.21
C PRO A 91 -8.34 -14.75 2.82
N PHE A 92 -8.58 -14.57 1.53
CA PHE A 92 -9.90 -14.38 0.95
C PHE A 92 -10.05 -15.22 -0.32
N PRO A 93 -11.29 -15.61 -0.68
CA PRO A 93 -11.55 -16.34 -1.91
C PRO A 93 -11.29 -15.47 -3.15
N ASP A 94 -11.26 -16.11 -4.32
CA ASP A 94 -11.12 -15.44 -5.60
C ASP A 94 -12.27 -14.44 -5.79
N ARG A 95 -11.96 -13.27 -6.37
CA ARG A 95 -12.93 -12.23 -6.72
C ARG A 95 -13.80 -11.77 -5.53
N ALA A 96 -13.22 -11.75 -4.32
CA ALA A 96 -13.94 -11.40 -3.09
C ALA A 96 -14.27 -9.90 -2.99
N PHE A 97 -13.47 -9.03 -3.63
CA PHE A 97 -13.58 -7.58 -3.52
C PHE A 97 -13.76 -6.93 -4.89
N ASP A 98 -14.54 -5.85 -4.95
CA ASP A 98 -14.66 -5.05 -6.17
C ASP A 98 -13.32 -4.42 -6.52
N HIS A 99 -12.62 -3.89 -5.53
CA HIS A 99 -11.33 -3.24 -5.70
C HIS A 99 -10.32 -3.73 -4.66
N VAL A 100 -9.06 -3.78 -5.09
CA VAL A 100 -7.92 -3.99 -4.20
C VAL A 100 -7.04 -2.74 -4.26
N VAL A 101 -6.72 -2.19 -3.10
CA VAL A 101 -5.87 -0.99 -2.96
C VAL A 101 -4.55 -1.38 -2.33
N LEU A 102 -3.45 -0.90 -2.91
CA LEU A 102 -2.11 -0.95 -2.33
C LEU A 102 -1.58 0.49 -2.27
N SER A 103 -1.42 1.03 -1.07
CA SER A 103 -0.91 2.39 -0.89
C SER A 103 0.45 2.34 -0.18
N GLU A 104 1.53 2.59 -0.93
CA GLU A 104 2.92 2.58 -0.44
C GLU A 104 3.35 1.22 0.16
N VAL A 105 3.03 0.13 -0.52
CA VAL A 105 3.21 -1.25 -0.02
C VAL A 105 4.24 -2.05 -0.81
N LEU A 106 4.28 -1.88 -2.14
CA LEU A 106 5.08 -2.76 -3.00
C LEU A 106 6.58 -2.66 -2.70
N HIS A 107 7.08 -1.48 -2.38
CA HIS A 107 8.48 -1.29 -2.02
C HIS A 107 8.86 -1.90 -0.65
N HIS A 108 7.88 -2.27 0.17
CA HIS A 108 8.07 -3.04 1.39
C HIS A 108 7.90 -4.55 1.19
N SER A 109 7.37 -4.97 0.05
CA SER A 109 7.12 -6.37 -0.23
C SER A 109 8.42 -7.13 -0.52
N HIS A 110 8.52 -8.34 0.01
CA HIS A 110 9.63 -9.25 -0.28
C HIS A 110 9.54 -9.82 -1.71
N ASP A 111 8.32 -10.11 -2.17
CA ASP A 111 8.00 -10.56 -3.53
C ASP A 111 6.79 -9.78 -4.05
N PRO A 112 7.04 -8.61 -4.67
CA PRO A 112 5.97 -7.78 -5.19
C PRO A 112 5.15 -8.45 -6.29
N VAL A 113 5.78 -9.33 -7.10
CA VAL A 113 5.10 -10.04 -8.18
C VAL A 113 4.11 -11.06 -7.62
N ALA A 114 4.55 -11.86 -6.62
CA ALA A 114 3.65 -12.80 -5.95
C ALA A 114 2.51 -12.08 -5.24
N LEU A 115 2.78 -10.96 -4.57
CA LEU A 115 1.75 -10.15 -3.92
C LEU A 115 0.72 -9.64 -4.92
N ILE A 116 1.15 -9.06 -6.04
CA ILE A 116 0.26 -8.55 -7.08
C ILE A 116 -0.60 -9.67 -7.69
N LYS A 117 -0.05 -10.88 -7.90
CA LYS A 117 -0.83 -12.03 -8.36
C LYS A 117 -1.92 -12.42 -7.37
N GLN A 118 -1.66 -12.33 -6.06
CA GLN A 118 -2.68 -12.55 -5.05
C GLN A 118 -3.73 -11.44 -5.04
N CYS A 119 -3.32 -10.18 -5.22
CA CYS A 119 -4.26 -9.07 -5.38
C CYS A 119 -5.16 -9.26 -6.60
N TYR A 120 -4.58 -9.68 -7.74
CA TYR A 120 -5.30 -9.99 -8.96
C TYR A 120 -6.35 -11.10 -8.77
N ARG A 121 -5.99 -12.15 -8.05
CA ARG A 121 -6.89 -13.26 -7.74
C ARG A 121 -8.12 -12.81 -6.95
N VAL A 122 -7.94 -11.94 -5.95
CA VAL A 122 -9.05 -11.54 -5.05
C VAL A 122 -9.83 -10.33 -5.54
N ALA A 123 -9.30 -9.58 -6.52
CA ALA A 123 -9.98 -8.44 -7.13
C ALA A 123 -11.01 -8.88 -8.19
N ARG A 124 -12.10 -8.13 -8.30
CA ARG A 124 -13.19 -8.34 -9.26
C ARG A 124 -13.15 -7.36 -10.42
N ARG A 125 -12.93 -6.09 -10.12
CA ARG A 125 -13.04 -4.97 -11.06
C ARG A 125 -11.73 -4.24 -11.29
N SER A 126 -11.04 -3.84 -10.23
CA SER A 126 -9.77 -3.12 -10.39
C SER A 126 -8.78 -3.35 -9.26
N ILE A 127 -7.51 -3.08 -9.58
CA ILE A 127 -6.43 -2.94 -8.62
C ILE A 127 -5.90 -1.52 -8.72
N ILE A 128 -5.83 -0.83 -7.59
CA ILE A 128 -5.39 0.56 -7.50
C ILE A 128 -4.10 0.60 -6.69
N VAL A 129 -3.03 1.06 -7.29
CA VAL A 129 -1.70 1.14 -6.67
C VAL A 129 -1.27 2.58 -6.58
N PHE A 130 -1.00 3.05 -5.36
CA PHE A 130 -0.38 4.35 -5.10
C PHE A 130 1.01 4.10 -4.53
N GLU A 131 2.07 4.46 -5.29
CA GLU A 131 3.42 3.99 -4.96
C GLU A 131 4.48 5.07 -5.14
N ASP A 132 5.52 4.97 -4.34
CA ASP A 132 6.72 5.80 -4.43
C ASP A 132 7.54 5.41 -5.68
N MET A 133 7.83 6.38 -6.55
CA MET A 133 8.54 6.15 -7.82
C MET A 133 9.85 6.95 -7.86
N PRO A 134 10.87 6.57 -7.08
CA PRO A 134 12.10 7.35 -6.98
C PRO A 134 12.89 7.39 -8.28
N ASP A 135 13.33 8.60 -8.62
CA ASP A 135 14.21 8.86 -9.75
C ASP A 135 15.67 9.01 -9.31
N GLY A 136 16.57 8.68 -10.23
CA GLY A 136 17.99 8.84 -10.02
C GLY A 136 18.58 8.01 -8.88
N ARG A 137 19.89 8.18 -8.66
CA ARG A 137 20.62 7.41 -7.63
C ARG A 137 20.29 7.87 -6.21
N LEU A 138 20.06 9.16 -6.02
CA LEU A 138 19.78 9.75 -4.71
C LEU A 138 18.40 9.29 -4.20
N GLY A 139 17.35 9.43 -5.01
CA GLY A 139 15.99 8.98 -4.64
C GLY A 139 15.96 7.49 -4.31
N LYS A 140 16.65 6.66 -5.11
CA LYS A 140 16.80 5.22 -4.85
C LYS A 140 17.51 4.94 -3.53
N GLY A 141 18.56 5.69 -3.20
CA GLY A 141 19.28 5.58 -1.94
C GLY A 141 18.42 5.94 -0.72
N ILE A 142 17.62 6.99 -0.83
CA ILE A 142 16.70 7.41 0.24
C ILE A 142 15.60 6.36 0.44
N LEU A 143 14.99 5.85 -0.63
CA LEU A 143 14.01 4.76 -0.54
C LEU A 143 14.62 3.52 0.12
N PHE A 144 15.84 3.15 -0.25
CA PHE A 144 16.55 2.01 0.36
C PHE A 144 16.70 2.18 1.87
N LEU A 145 17.13 3.38 2.34
CA LEU A 145 17.25 3.68 3.78
C LEU A 145 15.89 3.65 4.48
N HIS A 146 14.84 4.16 3.82
CA HIS A 146 13.47 4.10 4.32
C HIS A 146 13.01 2.65 4.53
N VAL A 147 13.16 1.81 3.51
CA VAL A 147 12.76 0.39 3.59
C VAL A 147 13.56 -0.37 4.66
N GLN A 148 14.86 -0.07 4.83
CA GLN A 148 15.66 -0.64 5.92
C GLN A 148 15.15 -0.24 7.31
N ALA A 149 14.84 1.04 7.51
CA ALA A 149 14.33 1.54 8.78
C ALA A 149 12.98 0.87 9.11
N PHE A 150 12.11 0.74 8.11
CA PHE A 150 10.82 0.08 8.23
C PHE A 150 10.96 -1.41 8.59
N ALA A 151 11.83 -2.16 7.90
CA ALA A 151 12.09 -3.57 8.20
C ALA A 151 12.61 -3.77 9.63
N ARG A 152 13.46 -2.88 10.12
CA ARG A 152 13.93 -2.90 11.51
C ARG A 152 12.81 -2.63 12.50
N TYR A 153 11.96 -1.65 12.21
CA TYR A 153 10.82 -1.31 13.07
C TYR A 153 9.84 -2.48 13.22
N TYR A 154 9.49 -3.13 12.12
CA TYR A 154 8.58 -4.27 12.11
C TYR A 154 9.26 -5.61 12.41
N ARG A 155 10.57 -5.63 12.70
CA ARG A 155 11.35 -6.83 13.07
C ARG A 155 11.26 -7.97 12.08
N TYR A 156 11.25 -7.69 10.80
CA TYR A 156 11.32 -8.76 9.82
C TYR A 156 12.58 -8.70 8.95
N PRO A 157 13.01 -9.86 8.39
CA PRO A 157 14.21 -9.89 7.60
C PRO A 157 14.08 -8.95 6.41
N PHE A 158 14.99 -7.97 6.37
CA PHE A 158 15.10 -7.05 5.27
C PHE A 158 15.64 -7.77 4.04
N ARG A 159 14.85 -7.81 2.99
CA ARG A 159 15.35 -8.03 1.64
C ARG A 159 14.80 -6.88 0.81
N PRO A 160 15.68 -5.99 0.32
CA PRO A 160 15.20 -4.90 -0.50
C PRO A 160 14.55 -5.48 -1.75
N ALA A 161 13.26 -5.29 -1.90
CA ALA A 161 12.69 -5.30 -3.22
C ALA A 161 13.37 -4.15 -3.95
N THR A 162 14.18 -4.45 -4.94
CA THR A 162 14.77 -3.41 -5.77
C THR A 162 13.63 -2.71 -6.50
N ILE A 163 13.79 -1.42 -6.80
CA ILE A 163 12.81 -0.67 -7.62
C ILE A 163 12.47 -1.45 -8.90
N GLY A 164 13.42 -2.23 -9.44
CA GLY A 164 13.18 -3.14 -10.55
C GLY A 164 12.12 -4.19 -10.27
N SER A 165 12.08 -4.77 -9.06
CA SER A 165 11.14 -5.88 -8.77
C SER A 165 9.68 -5.41 -8.64
N TYR A 166 9.40 -4.26 -8.03
CA TYR A 166 8.01 -3.80 -8.00
C TYR A 166 7.57 -3.14 -9.32
N ARG A 167 8.48 -2.56 -10.11
CA ARG A 167 8.18 -2.19 -11.50
C ARG A 167 7.79 -3.42 -12.34
N SER A 168 8.47 -4.54 -12.15
CA SER A 168 8.10 -5.81 -12.80
C SER A 168 6.71 -6.29 -12.38
N ALA A 169 6.32 -6.06 -11.11
CA ALA A 169 4.98 -6.37 -10.63
C ALA A 169 3.91 -5.47 -11.29
N LEU A 170 4.18 -4.17 -11.43
CA LEU A 170 3.30 -3.23 -12.14
C LEU A 170 3.18 -3.56 -13.63
N ASN A 171 4.30 -3.90 -14.29
CA ASN A 171 4.28 -4.33 -15.70
C ASN A 171 3.46 -5.60 -15.87
N TRP A 172 3.68 -6.62 -15.02
CA TRP A 172 2.88 -7.84 -15.07
C TRP A 172 1.38 -7.55 -14.93
N LEU A 173 1.01 -6.65 -14.03
CA LEU A 173 -0.38 -6.24 -13.85
C LEU A 173 -0.91 -5.51 -15.08
N GLY A 174 -0.11 -4.65 -15.71
CA GLY A 174 -0.46 -3.97 -16.96
C GLY A 174 -0.73 -4.95 -18.10
N ASP A 175 0.12 -5.97 -18.25
CA ASP A 175 -0.03 -7.02 -19.28
C ASP A 175 -1.28 -7.89 -19.08
N ASN A 176 -1.83 -7.92 -17.84
CA ASN A 176 -3.01 -8.73 -17.48
C ASN A 176 -4.28 -7.89 -17.20
N SER A 177 -4.27 -6.62 -17.56
CA SER A 177 -5.38 -5.69 -17.36
C SER A 177 -5.96 -5.21 -18.69
N SER A 178 -7.24 -4.86 -18.69
CA SER A 178 -7.92 -4.34 -19.90
C SER A 178 -7.62 -2.86 -20.13
N CYS A 179 -7.38 -2.11 -19.07
CA CYS A 179 -7.06 -0.69 -19.11
C CYS A 179 -6.11 -0.34 -17.97
N VAL A 180 -5.17 0.55 -18.24
CA VAL A 180 -4.26 1.11 -17.25
C VAL A 180 -4.33 2.63 -17.31
N LEU A 181 -4.74 3.25 -16.21
CA LEU A 181 -4.62 4.69 -16.00
C LEU A 181 -3.41 4.95 -15.11
N GLN A 182 -2.57 5.86 -15.52
CA GLN A 182 -1.41 6.32 -14.75
C GLN A 182 -1.49 7.81 -14.55
N ALA A 183 -1.38 8.27 -13.31
CA ALA A 183 -1.36 9.69 -12.99
C ALA A 183 -0.21 9.99 -12.01
N GLY A 184 0.69 10.88 -12.40
CA GLY A 184 1.69 11.43 -11.51
C GLY A 184 1.03 12.29 -10.45
N GLN A 185 1.47 12.15 -9.21
CA GLN A 185 1.08 13.05 -8.12
C GLN A 185 2.22 14.04 -7.88
N PRO A 186 1.92 15.33 -7.65
CA PRO A 186 2.95 16.30 -7.37
C PRO A 186 3.74 15.87 -6.12
N PRO A 187 5.07 16.00 -6.13
CA PRO A 187 5.86 15.68 -4.96
C PRO A 187 5.42 16.59 -3.80
N GLU A 188 5.13 16.00 -2.67
CA GLU A 188 5.00 16.76 -1.43
C GLU A 188 6.36 17.38 -1.11
N TRP A 189 6.37 18.57 -0.54
CA TRP A 189 7.62 19.28 -0.21
C TRP A 189 8.58 18.50 0.71
N LEU A 190 8.09 17.46 1.40
CA LEU A 190 8.88 16.51 2.20
C LEU A 190 9.11 15.17 1.51
N SER A 191 8.59 14.96 0.29
CA SER A 191 8.84 13.73 -0.47
C SER A 191 10.13 13.87 -1.26
N ALA A 192 11.06 12.96 -1.03
CA ALA A 192 12.33 12.92 -1.75
C ALA A 192 12.20 12.37 -3.18
N TYR A 193 11.01 11.93 -3.58
CA TYR A 193 10.73 11.33 -4.88
C TYR A 193 9.24 11.46 -5.26
N PRO A 194 8.93 11.40 -6.56
CA PRO A 194 7.55 11.45 -7.04
C PRO A 194 6.76 10.21 -6.62
N ARG A 195 5.44 10.37 -6.57
CA ARG A 195 4.47 9.29 -6.36
C ARG A 195 3.61 9.17 -7.59
N GLU A 196 3.18 7.96 -7.85
CA GLU A 196 2.32 7.68 -8.98
C GLU A 196 1.13 6.83 -8.55
N LEU A 197 -0.02 7.17 -9.12
CA LEU A 197 -1.25 6.39 -9.05
C LEU A 197 -1.37 5.57 -10.33
N PHE A 198 -1.59 4.27 -10.15
CA PHE A 198 -1.91 3.34 -11.22
C PHE A 198 -3.28 2.73 -10.93
N VAL A 199 -4.18 2.75 -11.91
CA VAL A 199 -5.46 2.06 -11.83
C VAL A 199 -5.51 1.03 -12.95
N TYR A 200 -5.59 -0.23 -12.56
CA TYR A 200 -5.64 -1.38 -13.45
C TYR A 200 -7.05 -1.95 -13.46
N GLU A 201 -7.77 -1.79 -14.55
CA GLU A 201 -9.09 -2.39 -14.73
C GLU A 201 -8.94 -3.82 -15.23
N LEU A 202 -9.63 -4.74 -14.59
CA LEU A 202 -9.56 -6.16 -14.91
C LEU A 202 -10.65 -6.53 -15.89
N ALA A 203 -10.27 -7.28 -16.95
CA ALA A 203 -11.25 -7.76 -17.92
C ALA A 203 -12.17 -8.81 -17.28
N GLU A 204 -13.47 -8.73 -17.54
CA GLU A 204 -14.44 -9.72 -17.03
C GLU A 204 -14.16 -11.14 -17.53
N SER A 205 -13.51 -11.29 -18.70
CA SER A 205 -13.22 -12.56 -19.36
C SER A 205 -11.85 -13.18 -18.99
N ALA A 206 -10.93 -12.42 -18.48
CA ALA A 206 -9.54 -12.87 -18.25
C ALA A 206 -9.33 -13.70 -16.96
N GLN A 207 -10.41 -13.96 -16.22
CA GLN A 207 -10.36 -14.63 -14.89
C GLN A 207 -11.21 -15.91 -14.83
N ARG A 208 -11.45 -16.57 -15.98
CA ARG A 208 -12.07 -17.89 -16.02
C ARG A 208 -11.04 -19.00 -15.98
#